data_e3c0ece44f6b1f42ab4cf87c191766f2
#
_entry.id   e3c0ece44f6b1f42ab4cf87c191766f2
#
_cell.length_a   1.000
_cell.length_b   1.000
_cell.length_c   1.000
_cell.angle_alpha   90.00
_cell.angle_beta   90.00
_cell.angle_gamma   90.00
#
_symmetry.space_group_name_H-M   'P 1'
#
loop_
_entity.id
_entity.type
_entity.pdbx_description
1 polymer ?
#
loop_
_entity_poly.entity_id
_entity_poly.type
_entity_poly.pdbx_seq_one_letter_code
_entity_poly.pdbx_strand_id
1 'polypeptide(L)'
;AESFQLAEKCRDEFVISATGVVKKRAENLKNPNISTGEIELVVENLEILNRSEPLPISVSDNGQKSNEELRLKYRFLDLRREKMQKMLRCRAEFYREIRKFMENHEFIEVATPILANSSPEGARDFLIPSRVHPGKFYALPQAPQQFKQLLMVGGIDKYYQIATCFRDEDPRADRLYGDFYQLDLEKAFVENGEEIRSEMEV
;
A
#
# COMPACT_ATOMS: atom_id res chain seq x y z
N ALA A 1 -18.68 -37.20 17.22
CA ALA A 1 -18.57 -36.74 18.61
C ALA A 1 -17.22 -36.05 18.87
N GLU A 2 -16.10 -36.60 18.40
CA GLU A 2 -14.75 -36.11 18.69
C GLU A 2 -14.45 -34.77 17.97
N SER A 3 -14.75 -34.67 16.66
CA SER A 3 -14.59 -33.46 15.88
C SER A 3 -15.44 -32.30 16.44
N PHE A 4 -16.61 -32.58 17.00
CA PHE A 4 -17.46 -31.56 17.62
C PHE A 4 -16.83 -31.01 18.92
N GLN A 5 -16.33 -31.90 19.78
CA GLN A 5 -15.62 -31.50 21.02
C GLN A 5 -14.34 -30.68 20.71
N LEU A 6 -13.68 -31.00 19.59
CA LEU A 6 -12.53 -30.25 19.15
C LEU A 6 -12.92 -28.84 18.61
N ALA A 7 -14.02 -28.76 17.88
CA ALA A 7 -14.56 -27.50 17.38
C ALA A 7 -14.92 -26.52 18.50
N GLU A 8 -15.48 -27.00 19.62
CA GLU A 8 -15.78 -26.17 20.80
C GLU A 8 -14.53 -25.55 21.45
N LYS A 9 -13.36 -26.14 21.24
CA LYS A 9 -12.07 -25.65 21.75
C LYS A 9 -11.42 -24.62 20.81
N CYS A 10 -11.90 -24.50 19.57
CA CYS A 10 -11.38 -23.52 18.62
C CYS A 10 -11.66 -22.08 19.11
N ARG A 11 -10.70 -21.22 18.87
CA ARG A 11 -10.78 -19.77 19.15
C ARG A 11 -10.38 -19.00 17.90
N ASP A 12 -10.57 -17.70 17.94
CA ASP A 12 -10.17 -16.82 16.87
C ASP A 12 -8.70 -17.04 16.50
N GLU A 13 -8.41 -16.98 15.20
CA GLU A 13 -7.06 -17.14 14.64
C GLU A 13 -6.44 -18.54 14.75
N PHE A 14 -7.14 -19.53 15.26
CA PHE A 14 -6.66 -20.90 15.15
C PHE A 14 -6.62 -21.35 13.69
N VAL A 15 -5.57 -22.06 13.32
CA VAL A 15 -5.47 -22.71 12.03
C VAL A 15 -5.99 -24.13 12.16
N ILE A 16 -7.01 -24.44 11.39
CA ILE A 16 -7.66 -25.76 11.42
C ILE A 16 -7.64 -26.41 10.03
N SER A 17 -7.60 -27.72 10.01
CA SER A 17 -7.90 -28.54 8.83
C SER A 17 -9.23 -29.23 9.04
N ALA A 18 -10.14 -29.08 8.10
CA ALA A 18 -11.45 -29.73 8.13
C ALA A 18 -11.67 -30.52 6.84
N THR A 19 -12.01 -31.80 7.00
CA THR A 19 -12.35 -32.72 5.89
C THR A 19 -13.78 -33.19 6.05
N GLY A 20 -14.52 -33.28 4.95
CA GLY A 20 -15.90 -33.70 4.98
C GLY A 20 -16.58 -33.60 3.63
N VAL A 21 -17.91 -33.64 3.60
CA VAL A 21 -18.73 -33.63 2.40
C VAL A 21 -19.34 -32.23 2.20
N VAL A 22 -19.15 -31.65 1.02
CA VAL A 22 -19.80 -30.40 0.63
C VAL A 22 -21.25 -30.66 0.28
N LYS A 23 -22.15 -29.93 0.90
CA LYS A 23 -23.60 -29.98 0.63
C LYS A 23 -24.15 -28.60 0.29
N LYS A 24 -25.23 -28.57 -0.49
CA LYS A 24 -25.99 -27.34 -0.73
C LYS A 24 -26.77 -26.97 0.51
N ARG A 25 -26.72 -25.70 0.90
CA ARG A 25 -27.52 -25.18 2.03
C ARG A 25 -29.01 -25.15 1.68
N ALA A 26 -29.83 -25.36 2.68
CA ALA A 26 -31.28 -25.08 2.55
C ALA A 26 -31.50 -23.60 2.26
N GLU A 27 -32.58 -23.26 1.56
CA GLU A 27 -32.86 -21.88 1.10
C GLU A 27 -32.81 -20.84 2.24
N ASN A 28 -33.31 -21.20 3.42
CA ASN A 28 -33.33 -20.36 4.61
C ASN A 28 -31.97 -20.22 5.32
N LEU A 29 -30.95 -21.00 4.92
CA LEU A 29 -29.59 -20.99 5.50
C LEU A 29 -28.55 -20.43 4.56
N LYS A 30 -28.95 -19.98 3.36
CA LYS A 30 -28.05 -19.34 2.42
C LYS A 30 -27.57 -18.00 2.98
N ASN A 31 -26.27 -17.75 2.86
CA ASN A 31 -25.66 -16.50 3.31
C ASN A 31 -25.17 -15.67 2.10
N PRO A 32 -25.88 -14.61 1.69
CA PRO A 32 -25.50 -13.79 0.53
C PRO A 32 -24.24 -12.96 0.74
N ASN A 33 -23.74 -12.85 1.99
CA ASN A 33 -22.59 -12.01 2.33
C ASN A 33 -21.23 -12.72 2.10
N ILE A 34 -21.23 -14.00 1.76
CA ILE A 34 -20.02 -14.76 1.47
C ILE A 34 -20.12 -15.47 0.12
N SER A 35 -19.03 -15.54 -0.62
CA SER A 35 -19.00 -16.12 -1.97
C SER A 35 -19.40 -17.61 -2.03
N THR A 36 -19.21 -18.33 -0.92
CA THR A 36 -19.55 -19.76 -0.76
C THR A 36 -20.83 -19.95 0.03
N GLY A 37 -21.66 -18.92 0.17
CA GLY A 37 -22.83 -18.94 1.06
C GLY A 37 -23.97 -19.90 0.66
N GLU A 38 -23.94 -20.45 -0.55
CA GLU A 38 -24.91 -21.46 -1.01
C GLU A 38 -24.56 -22.91 -0.59
N ILE A 39 -23.33 -23.11 -0.13
CA ILE A 39 -22.83 -24.42 0.26
C ILE A 39 -22.35 -24.45 1.70
N GLU A 40 -22.25 -25.64 2.26
CA GLU A 40 -21.67 -25.89 3.59
C GLU A 40 -20.85 -27.17 3.56
N LEU A 41 -19.85 -27.25 4.44
CA LEU A 41 -19.05 -28.44 4.66
C LEU A 41 -19.61 -29.20 5.87
N VAL A 42 -20.10 -30.42 5.65
CA VAL A 42 -20.43 -31.33 6.73
C VAL A 42 -19.12 -32.02 7.16
N VAL A 43 -18.57 -31.56 8.28
CA VAL A 43 -17.24 -31.96 8.74
C VAL A 43 -17.29 -33.36 9.29
N GLU A 44 -16.44 -34.24 8.77
CA GLU A 44 -16.21 -35.61 9.24
C GLU A 44 -14.97 -35.70 10.15
N ASN A 45 -13.90 -34.97 9.75
CA ASN A 45 -12.67 -34.87 10.54
C ASN A 45 -12.24 -33.41 10.70
N LEU A 46 -11.80 -33.05 11.91
CA LEU A 46 -11.28 -31.73 12.26
C LEU A 46 -9.96 -31.91 13.02
N GLU A 47 -8.96 -31.14 12.61
CA GLU A 47 -7.65 -31.06 13.23
C GLU A 47 -7.26 -29.63 13.50
N ILE A 48 -6.71 -29.33 14.68
CA ILE A 48 -6.13 -28.02 14.99
C ILE A 48 -4.65 -28.11 14.63
N LEU A 49 -4.27 -27.43 13.52
CA LEU A 49 -2.89 -27.36 13.03
C LEU A 49 -2.05 -26.41 13.86
N ASN A 50 -2.64 -25.27 14.28
CA ASN A 50 -1.96 -24.30 15.12
C ASN A 50 -2.96 -23.54 16.00
N ARG A 51 -2.50 -23.16 17.19
CA ARG A 51 -3.24 -22.33 18.14
C ARG A 51 -2.69 -20.92 18.13
N SER A 52 -3.54 -19.95 18.41
CA SER A 52 -3.15 -18.55 18.55
C SER A 52 -3.48 -18.04 19.94
N GLU A 53 -2.67 -17.13 20.44
CA GLU A 53 -3.01 -16.30 21.57
C GLU A 53 -4.07 -15.27 21.19
N PRO A 54 -4.85 -14.76 22.16
CA PRO A 54 -5.83 -13.69 21.90
C PRO A 54 -5.18 -12.48 21.26
N LEU A 55 -5.80 -11.95 20.19
CA LEU A 55 -5.28 -10.77 19.52
C LEU A 55 -5.50 -9.51 20.38
N PRO A 56 -4.51 -8.58 20.40
CA PRO A 56 -4.63 -7.31 21.12
C PRO A 56 -5.63 -6.35 20.51
N ILE A 57 -6.01 -6.56 19.24
CA ILE A 57 -7.05 -5.83 18.51
C ILE A 57 -7.89 -6.80 17.68
N SER A 58 -9.18 -6.52 17.51
CA SER A 58 -10.02 -7.27 16.59
C SER A 58 -9.64 -6.97 15.14
N VAL A 59 -9.49 -8.01 14.33
CA VAL A 59 -9.26 -7.89 12.87
C VAL A 59 -10.57 -7.93 12.07
N SER A 60 -11.70 -8.17 12.71
CA SER A 60 -13.02 -8.10 12.09
C SER A 60 -13.54 -6.66 12.09
N ASP A 61 -14.24 -6.26 11.03
CA ASP A 61 -14.86 -4.93 10.95
C ASP A 61 -16.22 -4.86 11.68
N ASN A 62 -16.60 -5.91 12.44
CA ASN A 62 -17.87 -6.06 13.13
C ASN A 62 -18.01 -5.13 14.37
N GLY A 63 -17.89 -3.81 14.16
CA GLY A 63 -18.37 -2.80 15.10
C GLY A 63 -17.50 -2.47 16.33
N GLN A 64 -16.50 -3.25 16.68
CA GLN A 64 -15.55 -2.87 17.74
C GLN A 64 -14.53 -1.87 17.21
N LYS A 65 -14.72 -0.60 17.53
CA LYS A 65 -13.74 0.45 17.30
C LYS A 65 -12.55 0.23 18.24
N SER A 66 -11.51 -0.44 17.76
CA SER A 66 -10.24 -0.45 18.47
C SER A 66 -9.65 0.97 18.51
N ASN A 67 -9.03 1.33 19.63
CA ASN A 67 -8.34 2.61 19.78
C ASN A 67 -7.30 2.79 18.67
N GLU A 68 -7.19 3.99 18.14
CA GLU A 68 -6.26 4.32 17.05
C GLU A 68 -4.81 4.05 17.43
N GLU A 69 -4.41 4.39 18.66
CA GLU A 69 -3.08 4.13 19.18
C GLU A 69 -2.72 2.63 19.14
N LEU A 70 -3.65 1.76 19.56
CA LEU A 70 -3.47 0.31 19.49
C LEU A 70 -3.42 -0.19 18.04
N ARG A 71 -4.20 0.39 17.14
CA ARG A 71 -4.17 0.06 15.71
C ARG A 71 -2.85 0.46 15.06
N LEU A 72 -2.27 1.58 15.45
CA LEU A 72 -0.95 2.02 14.99
C LEU A 72 0.15 1.13 15.55
N LYS A 73 0.08 0.79 16.85
CA LYS A 73 1.03 -0.12 17.50
C LYS A 73 1.03 -1.52 16.89
N TYR A 74 -0.15 -2.05 16.59
CA TYR A 74 -0.33 -3.37 15.96
C TYR A 74 -0.77 -3.24 14.50
N ARG A 75 -0.11 -2.36 13.74
CA ARG A 75 -0.48 -2.01 12.37
C ARG A 75 -0.56 -3.23 11.46
N PHE A 76 0.29 -4.22 11.63
CA PHE A 76 0.28 -5.47 10.88
C PHE A 76 -1.02 -6.28 11.08
N LEU A 77 -1.66 -6.21 12.25
CA LEU A 77 -2.98 -6.80 12.49
C LEU A 77 -4.10 -5.92 11.91
N ASP A 78 -3.99 -4.59 12.07
CA ASP A 78 -4.97 -3.66 11.51
C ASP A 78 -5.07 -3.75 9.98
N LEU A 79 -3.94 -4.02 9.30
CA LEU A 79 -3.89 -4.26 7.86
C LEU A 79 -4.68 -5.50 7.40
N ARG A 80 -5.04 -6.42 8.29
CA ARG A 80 -5.88 -7.58 7.98
C ARG A 80 -7.36 -7.26 7.87
N ARG A 81 -7.80 -6.09 8.32
CA ARG A 81 -9.19 -5.64 8.19
C ARG A 81 -9.56 -5.47 6.72
N GLU A 82 -10.78 -5.83 6.37
CA GLU A 82 -11.28 -5.75 4.99
C GLU A 82 -11.15 -4.34 4.41
N LYS A 83 -11.51 -3.31 5.19
CA LYS A 83 -11.37 -1.91 4.78
C LYS A 83 -9.93 -1.54 4.43
N MET A 84 -8.97 -1.98 5.23
CA MET A 84 -7.55 -1.72 5.00
C MET A 84 -7.02 -2.49 3.78
N GLN A 85 -7.42 -3.75 3.64
CA GLN A 85 -7.11 -4.56 2.46
C GLN A 85 -7.67 -3.95 1.18
N LYS A 86 -8.92 -3.49 1.21
CA LYS A 86 -9.55 -2.82 0.08
C LYS A 86 -8.81 -1.54 -0.30
N MET A 87 -8.43 -0.72 0.69
CA MET A 87 -7.64 0.51 0.46
C MET A 87 -6.30 0.21 -0.22
N LEU A 88 -5.56 -0.79 0.25
CA LEU A 88 -4.27 -1.17 -0.36
C LEU A 88 -4.44 -1.70 -1.78
N ARG A 89 -5.47 -2.50 -2.03
CA ARG A 89 -5.78 -3.01 -3.38
C ARG A 89 -6.19 -1.88 -4.32
N CYS A 90 -7.03 -0.96 -3.87
CA CYS A 90 -7.41 0.22 -4.63
C CYS A 90 -6.21 1.10 -4.98
N ARG A 91 -5.29 1.32 -4.03
CA ARG A 91 -4.03 2.04 -4.29
C ARG A 91 -3.16 1.34 -5.33
N ALA A 92 -3.03 0.01 -5.24
CA ALA A 92 -2.26 -0.76 -6.22
C ALA A 92 -2.88 -0.69 -7.63
N GLU A 93 -4.22 -0.74 -7.71
CA GLU A 93 -4.96 -0.56 -8.97
C GLU A 93 -4.71 0.83 -9.56
N PHE A 94 -4.85 1.86 -8.74
CA PHE A 94 -4.61 3.24 -9.14
C PHE A 94 -3.20 3.43 -9.74
N TYR A 95 -2.15 2.87 -9.09
CA TYR A 95 -0.80 2.95 -9.63
C TYR A 95 -0.64 2.18 -10.95
N ARG A 96 -1.35 1.08 -11.12
CA ARG A 96 -1.35 0.32 -12.37
C ARG A 96 -1.96 1.11 -13.52
N GLU A 97 -3.11 1.77 -13.26
CA GLU A 97 -3.75 2.60 -14.28
C GLU A 97 -2.92 3.84 -14.64
N ILE A 98 -2.27 4.48 -13.65
CA ILE A 98 -1.30 5.56 -13.93
C ILE A 98 -0.20 5.07 -14.88
N ARG A 99 0.46 3.94 -14.57
CA ARG A 99 1.53 3.41 -15.43
C ARG A 99 1.04 3.12 -16.83
N LYS A 100 -0.11 2.46 -16.95
CA LYS A 100 -0.73 2.17 -18.23
C LYS A 100 -1.03 3.44 -19.04
N PHE A 101 -1.54 4.48 -18.38
CA PHE A 101 -1.78 5.77 -19.02
C PHE A 101 -0.48 6.39 -19.53
N MET A 102 0.56 6.48 -18.69
CA MET A 102 1.83 7.08 -19.04
C MET A 102 2.54 6.31 -20.17
N GLU A 103 2.54 4.98 -20.12
CA GLU A 103 3.08 4.12 -21.16
C GLU A 103 2.36 4.30 -22.52
N ASN A 104 1.03 4.41 -22.49
CA ASN A 104 0.23 4.67 -23.69
C ASN A 104 0.52 6.04 -24.33
N HIS A 105 1.03 6.99 -23.55
CA HIS A 105 1.47 8.31 -24.00
C HIS A 105 3.00 8.36 -24.26
N GLU A 106 3.65 7.20 -24.34
CA GLU A 106 5.07 7.03 -24.64
C GLU A 106 6.03 7.63 -23.60
N PHE A 107 5.58 7.83 -22.36
CA PHE A 107 6.46 8.21 -21.26
C PHE A 107 7.25 7.01 -20.75
N ILE A 108 8.51 7.23 -20.44
CA ILE A 108 9.45 6.23 -19.92
C ILE A 108 9.55 6.35 -18.41
N GLU A 109 9.25 5.28 -17.65
CA GLU A 109 9.44 5.25 -16.20
C GLU A 109 10.92 5.12 -15.86
N VAL A 110 11.50 6.13 -15.20
CA VAL A 110 12.89 6.11 -14.75
C VAL A 110 12.97 6.41 -13.26
N ALA A 111 13.44 5.44 -12.48
CA ALA A 111 13.70 5.63 -11.05
C ALA A 111 14.97 6.47 -10.85
N THR A 112 14.87 7.50 -10.03
CA THR A 112 15.98 8.40 -9.69
C THR A 112 16.56 8.06 -8.30
N PRO A 113 17.82 8.46 -8.01
CA PRO A 113 18.45 8.19 -6.72
C PRO A 113 17.71 8.81 -5.54
N ILE A 114 17.61 8.04 -4.43
CA ILE A 114 17.04 8.52 -3.17
C ILE A 114 18.12 9.14 -2.26
N LEU A 115 19.37 8.71 -2.38
CA LEU A 115 20.50 9.38 -1.72
C LEU A 115 21.10 10.39 -2.68
N ALA A 116 20.88 11.68 -2.42
CA ALA A 116 21.29 12.77 -3.29
C ALA A 116 22.08 13.84 -2.52
N ASN A 117 22.51 14.86 -3.22
CA ASN A 117 22.97 16.09 -2.60
C ASN A 117 21.76 16.95 -2.20
N SER A 118 21.96 17.81 -1.19
CA SER A 118 20.96 18.83 -0.82
C SER A 118 20.61 19.70 -2.03
N SER A 119 19.32 19.96 -2.22
CA SER A 119 18.83 20.85 -3.27
C SER A 119 17.93 21.92 -2.69
N PRO A 120 18.01 23.18 -3.19
CA PRO A 120 17.24 24.29 -2.64
C PRO A 120 15.79 24.32 -3.17
N GLU A 121 15.00 23.28 -2.84
CA GLU A 121 13.62 23.10 -3.32
C GLU A 121 12.55 23.84 -2.46
N GLY A 122 12.99 24.62 -1.46
CA GLY A 122 12.10 25.45 -0.64
C GLY A 122 11.65 24.85 0.68
N ALA A 123 11.78 23.56 0.90
CA ALA A 123 11.59 22.88 2.19
C ALA A 123 12.93 22.55 2.86
N ARG A 124 12.90 22.10 4.11
CA ARG A 124 14.10 21.56 4.76
C ARG A 124 14.36 20.12 4.30
N ASP A 125 15.63 19.79 4.12
CA ASP A 125 16.06 18.44 3.76
C ASP A 125 16.16 17.54 4.99
N PHE A 126 15.80 16.27 4.83
CA PHE A 126 16.27 15.23 5.72
C PHE A 126 17.70 14.87 5.38
N LEU A 127 18.62 15.06 6.33
CA LEU A 127 20.05 14.83 6.15
C LEU A 127 20.47 13.47 6.72
N ILE A 128 21.29 12.74 5.95
CA ILE A 128 21.85 11.45 6.35
C ILE A 128 23.37 11.59 6.46
N PRO A 129 23.98 11.43 7.66
CA PRO A 129 25.42 11.51 7.81
C PRO A 129 26.13 10.42 7.00
N SER A 130 27.21 10.81 6.30
CA SER A 130 28.06 9.86 5.58
C SER A 130 29.03 9.17 6.56
N ARG A 131 29.03 7.83 6.57
CA ARG A 131 30.02 7.07 7.34
C ARG A 131 31.41 7.06 6.66
N VAL A 132 31.45 7.19 5.35
CA VAL A 132 32.67 7.12 4.56
C VAL A 132 33.39 8.47 4.51
N HIS A 133 32.64 9.56 4.55
CA HIS A 133 33.18 10.92 4.47
C HIS A 133 32.78 11.75 5.71
N PRO A 134 33.66 11.80 6.74
CA PRO A 134 33.38 12.56 7.97
C PRO A 134 33.01 14.02 7.67
N GLY A 135 31.97 14.54 8.31
CA GLY A 135 31.48 15.91 8.12
C GLY A 135 30.67 16.15 6.85
N LYS A 136 30.44 15.11 6.05
CA LYS A 136 29.55 15.20 4.87
C LYS A 136 28.25 14.46 5.07
N PHE A 137 27.22 14.88 4.33
CA PHE A 137 25.87 14.36 4.42
C PHE A 137 25.31 14.06 3.02
N TYR A 138 24.45 13.07 2.97
CA TYR A 138 23.47 12.92 1.88
C TYR A 138 22.18 13.62 2.28
N ALA A 139 21.36 13.98 1.31
CA ALA A 139 20.00 14.44 1.52
C ALA A 139 19.00 13.47 0.89
N LEU A 140 17.83 13.34 1.51
CA LEU A 140 16.68 12.69 0.88
C LEU A 140 16.01 13.69 -0.07
N PRO A 141 15.60 13.28 -1.28
CA PRO A 141 15.10 14.21 -2.30
C PRO A 141 13.73 14.79 -1.91
N GLN A 142 13.59 16.09 -2.05
CA GLN A 142 12.31 16.78 -1.91
C GLN A 142 11.42 16.60 -3.14
N ALA A 143 12.05 16.46 -4.30
CA ALA A 143 11.51 16.13 -5.61
C ALA A 143 12.66 15.70 -6.52
N PRO A 144 12.43 14.95 -7.61
CA PRO A 144 13.49 14.51 -8.53
C PRO A 144 13.87 15.58 -9.57
N GLN A 145 13.70 16.88 -9.28
CA GLN A 145 13.80 17.99 -10.24
C GLN A 145 15.13 18.03 -11.01
N GLN A 146 16.25 17.91 -10.30
CA GLN A 146 17.56 17.94 -10.96
C GLN A 146 17.80 16.72 -11.84
N PHE A 147 17.36 15.54 -11.38
CA PHE A 147 17.52 14.28 -12.11
C PHE A 147 16.69 14.26 -13.39
N LYS A 148 15.43 14.68 -13.34
CA LYS A 148 14.58 14.71 -14.53
C LYS A 148 15.08 15.67 -15.60
N GLN A 149 15.61 16.84 -15.21
CA GLN A 149 16.26 17.75 -16.15
C GLN A 149 17.49 17.11 -16.81
N LEU A 150 18.33 16.39 -16.04
CA LEU A 150 19.46 15.67 -16.60
C LEU A 150 19.03 14.53 -17.53
N LEU A 151 17.89 13.89 -17.27
CA LEU A 151 17.33 12.89 -18.19
C LEU A 151 16.90 13.52 -19.51
N MET A 152 16.28 14.72 -19.49
CA MET A 152 15.99 15.47 -20.74
C MET A 152 17.27 15.77 -21.53
N VAL A 153 18.30 16.28 -20.87
CA VAL A 153 19.62 16.51 -21.50
C VAL A 153 20.23 15.21 -22.02
N GLY A 154 19.98 14.10 -21.32
CA GLY A 154 20.43 12.75 -21.70
C GLY A 154 19.63 12.10 -22.83
N GLY A 155 18.61 12.78 -23.38
CA GLY A 155 17.84 12.30 -24.54
C GLY A 155 16.61 11.48 -24.19
N ILE A 156 16.11 11.56 -22.96
CA ILE A 156 14.80 11.00 -22.57
C ILE A 156 13.74 12.08 -22.74
N ASP A 157 13.06 12.11 -23.86
CA ASP A 157 12.15 13.19 -24.23
C ASP A 157 10.84 13.21 -23.42
N LYS A 158 10.40 12.07 -22.92
CA LYS A 158 9.21 11.89 -22.08
C LYS A 158 9.55 11.00 -20.90
N TYR A 159 9.64 11.57 -19.72
CA TYR A 159 9.95 10.89 -18.46
C TYR A 159 8.76 10.92 -17.54
N TYR A 160 8.57 9.86 -16.76
CA TYR A 160 7.76 9.89 -15.56
C TYR A 160 8.31 8.99 -14.47
N GLN A 161 7.85 9.23 -13.25
CA GLN A 161 8.17 8.41 -12.08
C GLN A 161 7.07 8.58 -11.02
N ILE A 162 6.72 7.50 -10.30
CA ILE A 162 6.03 7.62 -9.02
C ILE A 162 7.11 7.84 -7.96
N ALA A 163 7.49 9.09 -7.78
CA ALA A 163 8.64 9.49 -6.98
C ALA A 163 8.32 9.50 -5.49
N THR A 164 9.18 8.87 -4.69
CA THR A 164 9.17 9.03 -3.23
C THR A 164 9.91 10.31 -2.86
N CYS A 165 9.20 11.23 -2.21
CA CYS A 165 9.69 12.56 -1.84
C CYS A 165 9.67 12.74 -0.32
N PHE A 166 10.57 13.57 0.19
CA PHE A 166 10.77 13.82 1.60
C PHE A 166 10.89 15.33 1.85
N ARG A 167 10.15 15.84 2.82
CA ARG A 167 10.27 17.25 3.25
C ARG A 167 10.21 17.29 4.76
N ASP A 168 11.23 17.88 5.39
CA ASP A 168 11.28 18.09 6.84
C ASP A 168 10.47 19.35 7.18
N GLU A 169 9.16 19.20 7.13
CA GLU A 169 8.18 20.23 7.45
C GLU A 169 7.41 19.89 8.72
N ASP A 170 6.83 20.89 9.35
CA ASP A 170 6.00 20.69 10.53
C ASP A 170 4.75 19.85 10.18
N PRO A 171 4.44 18.82 10.98
CA PRO A 171 3.29 17.97 10.73
C PRO A 171 1.99 18.78 10.82
N ARG A 172 1.07 18.55 9.88
CA ARG A 172 -0.28 19.11 9.88
C ARG A 172 -1.29 18.01 10.17
N ALA A 173 -2.43 18.38 10.73
CA ALA A 173 -3.49 17.43 11.08
C ALA A 173 -4.01 16.59 9.89
N ASP A 174 -3.89 17.11 8.66
CA ASP A 174 -4.35 16.50 7.41
C ASP A 174 -3.23 15.81 6.60
N ARG A 175 -1.99 15.83 7.08
CA ARG A 175 -0.83 15.30 6.36
C ARG A 175 0.02 14.41 7.26
N LEU A 176 0.45 13.28 6.70
CA LEU A 176 1.42 12.41 7.36
C LEU A 176 2.80 13.07 7.37
N TYR A 177 3.51 12.87 8.47
CA TYR A 177 4.93 13.17 8.58
C TYR A 177 5.74 12.07 7.88
N GLY A 178 6.75 12.47 7.10
CA GLY A 178 7.66 11.52 6.46
C GLY A 178 7.65 11.59 4.94
N ASP A 179 7.61 10.42 4.32
CA ASP A 179 7.60 10.29 2.88
C ASP A 179 6.21 10.50 2.28
N PHE A 180 6.19 11.04 1.07
CA PHE A 180 4.99 11.11 0.23
C PHE A 180 5.34 10.79 -1.21
N TYR A 181 4.32 10.51 -2.02
CA TYR A 181 4.51 10.07 -3.40
C TYR A 181 3.95 11.13 -4.36
N GLN A 182 4.73 11.43 -5.40
CA GLN A 182 4.31 12.29 -6.49
C GLN A 182 4.33 11.50 -7.80
N LEU A 183 3.30 11.66 -8.63
CA LEU A 183 3.45 11.40 -10.05
C LEU A 183 4.25 12.56 -10.61
N ASP A 184 5.52 12.34 -10.84
CA ASP A 184 6.44 13.31 -11.42
C ASP A 184 6.65 12.99 -12.89
N LEU A 185 6.61 13.99 -13.73
CA LEU A 185 6.80 13.84 -15.16
C LEU A 185 7.55 15.04 -15.75
N GLU A 186 8.21 14.82 -16.87
CA GLU A 186 8.87 15.87 -17.65
C GLU A 186 8.79 15.52 -19.14
N LYS A 187 8.56 16.52 -19.98
CA LYS A 187 8.49 16.36 -21.43
C LYS A 187 9.32 17.45 -22.11
N ALA A 188 10.19 17.04 -23.02
CA ALA A 188 10.97 17.93 -23.87
C ALA A 188 10.17 18.36 -25.11
N PHE A 189 10.69 19.36 -25.84
CA PHE A 189 10.17 19.85 -27.11
C PHE A 189 8.69 20.28 -27.08
N VAL A 190 8.31 20.97 -26.00
CA VAL A 190 6.99 21.60 -25.86
C VAL A 190 7.07 23.10 -26.10
N GLU A 191 6.06 23.70 -26.73
CA GLU A 191 5.99 25.14 -26.92
C GLU A 191 5.56 25.86 -25.63
N ASN A 192 4.68 25.23 -24.86
CA ASN A 192 4.17 25.80 -23.61
C ASN A 192 3.62 24.72 -22.67
N GLY A 193 3.33 25.08 -21.42
CA GLY A 193 2.81 24.14 -20.41
C GLY A 193 1.40 23.62 -20.66
N GLU A 194 0.60 24.27 -21.51
CA GLU A 194 -0.77 23.86 -21.84
C GLU A 194 -0.80 22.52 -22.59
N GLU A 195 0.23 22.23 -23.39
CA GLU A 195 0.34 20.96 -24.11
C GLU A 195 0.39 19.79 -23.13
N ILE A 196 1.23 19.90 -22.07
CA ILE A 196 1.35 18.85 -21.05
C ILE A 196 0.06 18.75 -20.24
N ARG A 197 -0.53 19.92 -19.86
CA ARG A 197 -1.78 19.93 -19.10
C ARG A 197 -2.91 19.25 -19.86
N SER A 198 -3.08 19.59 -21.13
CA SER A 198 -4.11 19.00 -21.98
C SER A 198 -3.93 17.48 -22.19
N GLU A 199 -2.67 17.00 -22.23
CA GLU A 199 -2.34 15.58 -22.34
C GLU A 199 -2.70 14.81 -21.05
N MET A 200 -2.64 15.48 -19.88
CA MET A 200 -2.91 14.88 -18.56
C MET A 200 -4.35 15.03 -18.07
N GLU A 201 -5.15 15.91 -18.66
CA GLU A 201 -6.56 16.16 -18.28
C GLU A 201 -7.57 15.33 -19.08
N VAL A 202 -7.15 14.22 -19.70
CA VAL A 202 -8.02 13.37 -20.57
C VAL A 202 -8.90 12.43 -19.75
#